data_eb2581424c00430f18b02c8fe5e3845d
#
_entry.id   eb2581424c00430f18b02c8fe5e3845d
#
_cell.length_a   1.000
_cell.length_b   1.000
_cell.length_c   1.000
_cell.angle_alpha   90.00
_cell.angle_beta   90.00
_cell.angle_gamma   90.00
#
_symmetry.space_group_name_H-M   'P 1'
#
loop_
_entity.id
_entity.type
_entity.pdbx_description
1 polymer ?
#
loop_
_entity_poly.entity_id
_entity_poly.type
_entity_poly.pdbx_seq_one_letter_code
_entity_poly.pdbx_strand_id
1 'polypeptide(L)'
;NAVFYSRYSFFPGVYKVTSLMSAKQKDFRSWKGGNTKVNILEIATVDDYILLTVDDTYFGMSDYHVQAYQYDALVTWQDNIGKKWTVTWKPTGSTEVASSQTTTSTECHINGLQPGKQYEVTILNSNEIEHTLSVTTQRKGLYYPRIEQSIPVNSSENPILFHLADCEDIKAVKWYIDGKESKNYIRLETGEHSIQAEITRSDGNKEYIMQYITIQ
;
A
#
# COMPACT_ATOMS: atom_id res chain seq x y z
N ASN A 1 3.02 11.11 39.18
CA ASN A 1 2.36 12.43 39.15
C ASN A 1 3.24 13.38 38.35
N ALA A 2 3.00 13.49 37.06
CA ALA A 2 3.59 14.54 36.25
C ALA A 2 2.74 15.80 36.42
N VAL A 3 3.28 16.78 37.14
CA VAL A 3 2.64 18.10 37.28
C VAL A 3 3.19 18.96 36.16
N PHE A 4 2.38 19.29 35.19
CA PHE A 4 2.77 20.16 34.10
C PHE A 4 2.52 21.62 34.47
N TYR A 5 3.59 22.35 34.79
CA TYR A 5 3.57 23.77 35.08
C TYR A 5 4.00 24.60 33.88
N SER A 6 3.25 24.59 32.81
CA SER A 6 3.50 25.52 31.72
C SER A 6 2.20 26.05 31.16
N ARG A 7 2.06 27.38 31.08
CA ARG A 7 0.95 28.05 30.40
C ARG A 7 0.88 27.67 28.91
N TYR A 8 1.88 26.97 28.38
CA TYR A 8 1.96 26.48 27.01
C TYR A 8 1.64 24.99 26.91
N SER A 9 1.55 24.28 28.04
CA SER A 9 1.26 22.87 28.07
C SER A 9 -0.22 22.61 28.23
N PHE A 10 -0.67 21.72 27.44
CA PHE A 10 -2.01 21.17 27.48
C PHE A 10 -3.18 22.17 27.39
N PHE A 11 -4.25 21.61 27.12
CA PHE A 11 -5.49 22.18 26.68
C PHE A 11 -6.24 22.96 27.77
N PRO A 12 -6.95 24.04 27.41
CA PRO A 12 -7.00 24.71 26.11
C PRO A 12 -5.99 25.87 25.99
N GLY A 13 -4.68 25.57 26.09
CA GLY A 13 -3.62 26.55 26.02
C GLY A 13 -3.56 27.38 24.73
N VAL A 14 -2.49 28.16 24.58
CA VAL A 14 -2.27 29.07 23.44
C VAL A 14 -2.43 28.37 22.08
N TYR A 15 -2.09 27.10 22.00
CA TYR A 15 -2.15 26.29 20.76
C TYR A 15 -3.50 25.63 20.50
N LYS A 16 -4.49 25.80 21.37
CA LYS A 16 -5.85 25.22 21.24
C LYS A 16 -5.85 23.74 20.85
N VAL A 17 -4.99 22.95 21.51
CA VAL A 17 -4.90 21.52 21.26
C VAL A 17 -6.16 20.85 21.80
N THR A 18 -6.93 20.20 20.93
CA THR A 18 -8.19 19.52 21.27
C THR A 18 -8.12 18.00 21.19
N SER A 19 -7.02 17.46 20.67
CA SER A 19 -6.78 16.02 20.61
C SER A 19 -5.30 15.71 20.55
N LEU A 20 -4.90 14.56 21.06
CA LEU A 20 -3.53 14.03 20.98
C LEU A 20 -3.59 12.59 20.51
N MET A 21 -2.96 12.29 19.39
CA MET A 21 -2.89 10.93 18.82
C MET A 21 -1.47 10.44 18.84
N SER A 22 -1.22 9.30 19.47
CA SER A 22 0.13 8.72 19.61
C SER A 22 0.80 8.43 18.25
N ALA A 23 0.01 8.17 17.21
CA ALA A 23 0.51 7.97 15.86
C ALA A 23 0.95 9.27 15.16
N LYS A 24 0.37 10.41 15.51
CA LYS A 24 0.63 11.70 14.86
C LYS A 24 1.66 12.57 15.57
N GLN A 25 1.75 12.45 16.90
CA GLN A 25 2.57 13.36 17.70
C GLN A 25 3.78 12.65 18.26
N LYS A 26 4.97 13.04 17.79
CA LYS A 26 6.25 12.50 18.25
C LYS A 26 6.44 12.61 19.75
N ASP A 27 5.89 13.68 20.36
CA ASP A 27 6.03 13.96 21.78
C ASP A 27 5.07 13.15 22.67
N PHE A 28 4.04 12.53 22.07
CA PHE A 28 3.10 11.65 22.76
C PHE A 28 3.52 10.17 22.62
N ARG A 29 4.79 9.91 22.91
CA ARG A 29 5.39 8.59 22.86
C ARG A 29 5.85 8.17 24.23
N SER A 30 6.06 6.88 24.41
CA SER A 30 6.68 6.36 25.63
C SER A 30 8.08 6.93 25.79
N TRP A 31 8.61 6.92 27.03
CA TRP A 31 9.97 7.33 27.36
C TRP A 31 11.05 6.75 26.43
N LYS A 32 10.83 5.54 25.91
CA LYS A 32 11.73 4.87 24.96
C LYS A 32 11.42 5.20 23.49
N GLY A 33 10.59 6.17 23.20
CA GLY A 33 10.21 6.58 21.84
C GLY A 33 9.16 5.68 21.17
N GLY A 34 8.67 4.65 21.86
CA GLY A 34 7.63 3.77 21.33
C GLY A 34 6.25 4.42 21.33
N ASN A 35 5.37 3.96 20.44
CA ASN A 35 3.97 4.36 20.40
C ASN A 35 3.26 3.90 21.68
N THR A 36 2.58 4.82 22.38
CA THR A 36 1.84 4.52 23.62
C THR A 36 0.55 3.73 23.35
N LYS A 37 0.07 3.73 22.11
CA LYS A 37 -1.24 3.16 21.70
C LYS A 37 -2.44 3.81 22.40
N VAL A 38 -2.24 4.93 23.05
CA VAL A 38 -3.29 5.68 23.72
C VAL A 38 -3.50 6.98 22.95
N ASN A 39 -4.74 7.28 22.66
CA ASN A 39 -5.12 8.50 21.95
C ASN A 39 -6.09 9.28 22.82
N ILE A 40 -5.89 10.58 22.91
CA ILE A 40 -6.85 11.51 23.50
C ILE A 40 -7.63 12.10 22.33
N LEU A 41 -8.85 11.63 22.14
CA LEU A 41 -9.70 12.02 21.02
C LEU A 41 -10.26 13.41 21.19
N GLU A 42 -10.59 13.76 22.44
CA GLU A 42 -11.18 15.04 22.76
C GLU A 42 -10.64 15.52 24.12
N ILE A 43 -10.37 16.81 24.19
CA ILE A 43 -10.06 17.52 25.42
C ILE A 43 -11.05 18.68 25.47
N ALA A 44 -11.98 18.65 26.39
CA ALA A 44 -13.00 19.65 26.58
C ALA A 44 -12.96 20.20 28.01
N THR A 45 -13.43 21.44 28.18
CA THR A 45 -13.67 22.01 29.50
C THR A 45 -15.18 21.96 29.76
N VAL A 46 -15.58 21.36 30.85
CA VAL A 46 -16.99 21.28 31.29
C VAL A 46 -17.02 21.79 32.71
N ASP A 47 -17.60 22.97 32.94
CA ASP A 47 -17.56 23.69 34.19
C ASP A 47 -16.11 23.88 34.68
N ASP A 48 -15.77 23.40 35.86
CA ASP A 48 -14.43 23.45 36.44
C ASP A 48 -13.58 22.22 36.16
N TYR A 49 -14.03 21.34 35.25
CA TYR A 49 -13.34 20.07 34.95
C TYR A 49 -12.79 20.05 33.54
N ILE A 50 -11.69 19.34 33.36
CA ILE A 50 -11.18 18.94 32.05
C ILE A 50 -11.66 17.53 31.74
N LEU A 51 -12.48 17.37 30.74
CA LEU A 51 -12.93 16.07 30.23
C LEU A 51 -11.97 15.59 29.16
N LEU A 52 -11.46 14.38 29.36
CA LEU A 52 -10.62 13.68 28.39
C LEU A 52 -11.38 12.46 27.85
N THR A 53 -11.63 12.43 26.56
CA THR A 53 -12.08 11.21 25.88
C THR A 53 -10.84 10.46 25.41
N VAL A 54 -10.61 9.28 25.99
CA VAL A 54 -9.43 8.45 25.72
C VAL A 54 -9.84 7.20 24.96
N ASP A 55 -9.10 6.87 23.92
CA ASP A 55 -9.24 5.62 23.16
C ASP A 55 -7.88 4.92 23.10
N ASP A 56 -7.84 3.64 23.38
CA ASP A 56 -6.68 2.78 23.26
C ASP A 56 -6.57 2.11 21.87
N THR A 57 -7.53 2.40 20.97
CA THR A 57 -7.51 1.92 19.61
C THR A 57 -6.28 2.49 18.88
N TYR A 58 -5.52 1.62 18.23
CA TYR A 58 -4.39 2.06 17.41
C TYR A 58 -4.89 2.84 16.19
N PHE A 59 -4.53 4.12 16.13
CA PHE A 59 -4.76 4.96 14.96
C PHE A 59 -3.48 5.06 14.13
N GLY A 60 -3.56 4.60 12.91
CA GLY A 60 -2.44 4.62 11.97
C GLY A 60 -2.47 3.42 11.04
N MET A 61 -1.36 3.23 10.35
CA MET A 61 -1.20 2.11 9.42
C MET A 61 -0.83 0.82 10.16
N SER A 62 -1.48 -0.29 9.79
CA SER A 62 -1.26 -1.63 10.35
C SER A 62 -1.53 -2.70 9.29
N ASP A 63 -1.41 -3.98 9.69
CA ASP A 63 -1.81 -5.16 8.91
C ASP A 63 -1.31 -5.13 7.47
N TYR A 64 0.00 -4.99 7.33
CA TYR A 64 0.65 -4.95 6.03
C TYR A 64 0.77 -6.36 5.44
N HIS A 65 0.24 -6.51 4.22
CA HIS A 65 0.35 -7.74 3.45
C HIS A 65 1.02 -7.47 2.11
N VAL A 66 1.80 -8.43 1.65
CA VAL A 66 2.46 -8.38 0.35
C VAL A 66 2.22 -9.70 -0.38
N GLN A 67 1.68 -9.59 -1.59
CA GLN A 67 1.66 -10.66 -2.56
C GLN A 67 2.67 -10.30 -3.66
N ALA A 68 3.82 -10.96 -3.64
CA ALA A 68 4.89 -10.70 -4.60
C ALA A 68 4.92 -11.78 -5.69
N TYR A 69 5.01 -11.33 -6.92
CA TYR A 69 5.16 -12.16 -8.12
C TYR A 69 6.52 -11.92 -8.76
N GLN A 70 6.72 -12.34 -10.00
CA GLN A 70 8.03 -12.17 -10.66
C GLN A 70 8.30 -10.70 -11.03
N TYR A 71 7.30 -10.00 -11.54
CA TYR A 71 7.45 -8.64 -12.10
C TYR A 71 6.56 -7.61 -11.43
N ASP A 72 5.73 -8.04 -10.50
CA ASP A 72 4.72 -7.25 -9.83
C ASP A 72 4.66 -7.58 -8.35
N ALA A 73 4.08 -6.67 -7.57
CA ALA A 73 3.67 -6.94 -6.20
C ALA A 73 2.40 -6.16 -5.88
N LEU A 74 1.49 -6.78 -5.15
CA LEU A 74 0.36 -6.10 -4.53
C LEU A 74 0.67 -5.91 -3.05
N VAL A 75 0.68 -4.67 -2.61
CA VAL A 75 0.87 -4.29 -1.21
C VAL A 75 -0.44 -3.76 -0.67
N THR A 76 -0.91 -4.31 0.44
CA THR A 76 -2.11 -3.86 1.13
C THR A 76 -1.82 -3.57 2.59
N TRP A 77 -2.59 -2.67 3.17
CA TRP A 77 -2.48 -2.29 4.58
C TRP A 77 -3.83 -1.84 5.11
N GLN A 78 -3.93 -1.67 6.42
CA GLN A 78 -5.05 -0.97 7.05
C GLN A 78 -4.58 0.41 7.50
N ASP A 79 -5.43 1.42 7.36
CA ASP A 79 -5.19 2.76 7.91
C ASP A 79 -6.53 3.43 8.20
N ASN A 80 -6.76 3.78 9.45
CA ASN A 80 -8.02 4.39 9.90
C ASN A 80 -7.96 5.92 10.00
N ILE A 81 -6.83 6.54 9.68
CA ILE A 81 -6.67 8.01 9.71
C ILE A 81 -6.12 8.61 8.42
N GLY A 82 -5.44 7.83 7.61
CA GLY A 82 -4.94 8.25 6.30
C GLY A 82 -6.07 8.37 5.28
N LYS A 83 -5.92 9.28 4.34
CA LYS A 83 -6.84 9.47 3.21
C LYS A 83 -6.15 9.40 1.85
N LYS A 84 -4.84 9.48 1.87
CA LYS A 84 -3.98 9.45 0.69
C LYS A 84 -2.62 8.91 1.10
N TRP A 85 -2.06 8.05 0.27
CA TRP A 85 -0.78 7.41 0.51
C TRP A 85 0.14 7.60 -0.68
N THR A 86 1.42 7.82 -0.38
CA THR A 86 2.50 7.74 -1.35
C THR A 86 3.28 6.47 -1.09
N VAL A 87 3.33 5.59 -2.07
CA VAL A 87 4.11 4.35 -2.01
C VAL A 87 5.33 4.53 -2.89
N THR A 88 6.51 4.32 -2.32
CA THR A 88 7.79 4.38 -3.04
C THR A 88 8.50 3.04 -2.95
N TRP A 89 9.22 2.67 -3.99
CA TRP A 89 9.99 1.42 -3.99
C TRP A 89 11.29 1.55 -4.78
N LYS A 90 12.30 0.84 -4.32
CA LYS A 90 13.61 0.73 -4.96
C LYS A 90 14.24 -0.62 -4.64
N PRO A 91 15.17 -1.14 -5.48
CA PRO A 91 15.95 -2.31 -5.11
C PRO A 91 16.70 -2.09 -3.80
N THR A 92 16.71 -3.07 -2.91
CA THR A 92 17.39 -2.97 -1.62
C THR A 92 18.89 -2.70 -1.82
N GLY A 93 19.41 -1.70 -1.13
CA GLY A 93 20.81 -1.28 -1.23
C GLY A 93 21.14 -0.47 -2.50
N SER A 94 20.15 -0.16 -3.35
CA SER A 94 20.34 0.68 -4.54
C SER A 94 20.42 2.16 -4.16
N THR A 95 21.29 2.90 -4.88
CA THR A 95 21.35 4.38 -4.85
C THR A 95 20.44 5.03 -5.90
N GLU A 96 19.73 4.23 -6.68
CA GLU A 96 18.80 4.73 -7.70
C GLU A 96 17.64 5.51 -7.07
N VAL A 97 17.08 6.40 -7.86
CA VAL A 97 15.88 7.14 -7.47
C VAL A 97 14.73 6.13 -7.34
N ALA A 98 14.05 6.18 -6.20
CA ALA A 98 12.90 5.33 -5.95
C ALA A 98 11.76 5.64 -6.95
N SER A 99 11.12 4.60 -7.46
CA SER A 99 9.84 4.74 -8.14
C SER A 99 8.76 5.11 -7.13
N SER A 100 7.71 5.79 -7.58
CA SER A 100 6.68 6.31 -6.69
C SER A 100 5.30 6.28 -7.34
N GLN A 101 4.29 5.98 -6.52
CA GLN A 101 2.89 6.04 -6.90
C GLN A 101 2.07 6.60 -5.74
N THR A 102 1.02 7.37 -6.06
CA THR A 102 0.06 7.86 -5.08
C THR A 102 -1.27 7.15 -5.25
N THR A 103 -1.87 6.74 -4.14
CA THR A 103 -3.18 6.07 -4.09
C THR A 103 -4.08 6.69 -3.02
N THR A 104 -5.39 6.54 -3.19
CA THR A 104 -6.43 6.84 -2.19
C THR A 104 -7.07 5.58 -1.62
N SER A 105 -6.60 4.40 -2.04
CA SER A 105 -6.95 3.10 -1.48
C SER A 105 -5.84 2.60 -0.57
N THR A 106 -6.16 1.74 0.38
CA THR A 106 -5.20 1.06 1.26
C THR A 106 -4.53 -0.14 0.55
N GLU A 107 -4.29 0.04 -0.73
CA GLU A 107 -3.62 -0.93 -1.58
C GLU A 107 -2.81 -0.22 -2.68
N CYS A 108 -1.73 -0.84 -3.11
CA CYS A 108 -0.89 -0.37 -4.20
C CYS A 108 -0.38 -1.56 -5.01
N HIS A 109 -0.65 -1.52 -6.31
CA HIS A 109 -0.04 -2.44 -7.25
C HIS A 109 1.27 -1.84 -7.76
N ILE A 110 2.36 -2.52 -7.48
CA ILE A 110 3.72 -2.17 -7.89
C ILE A 110 4.09 -3.04 -9.10
N ASN A 111 4.48 -2.44 -10.19
CA ASN A 111 4.87 -3.14 -11.43
C ASN A 111 6.28 -2.79 -11.86
N GLY A 112 6.80 -3.48 -12.87
CA GLY A 112 8.13 -3.26 -13.43
C GLY A 112 9.26 -3.76 -12.52
N LEU A 113 8.96 -4.68 -11.62
CA LEU A 113 9.95 -5.32 -10.76
C LEU A 113 10.76 -6.35 -11.55
N GLN A 114 11.94 -6.72 -11.04
CA GLN A 114 12.78 -7.76 -11.61
C GLN A 114 12.65 -9.06 -10.80
N PRO A 115 12.62 -10.23 -11.45
CA PRO A 115 12.51 -11.52 -10.77
C PRO A 115 13.67 -11.79 -9.80
N GLY A 116 13.34 -12.36 -8.64
CA GLY A 116 14.31 -12.76 -7.64
C GLY A 116 15.06 -11.61 -6.97
N LYS A 117 14.54 -10.40 -7.07
CA LYS A 117 15.11 -9.21 -6.45
C LYS A 117 14.38 -8.82 -5.18
N GLN A 118 15.12 -8.24 -4.25
CA GLN A 118 14.58 -7.66 -3.03
C GLN A 118 14.42 -6.15 -3.19
N TYR A 119 13.28 -5.64 -2.78
CA TYR A 119 12.91 -4.23 -2.81
C TYR A 119 12.59 -3.72 -1.42
N GLU A 120 12.95 -2.48 -1.18
CA GLU A 120 12.48 -1.68 -0.06
C GLU A 120 11.27 -0.89 -0.52
N VAL A 121 10.12 -1.11 0.12
CA VAL A 121 8.86 -0.43 -0.19
C VAL A 121 8.45 0.41 1.01
N THR A 122 8.28 1.69 0.80
CA THR A 122 7.88 2.65 1.84
C THR A 122 6.49 3.19 1.54
N ILE A 123 5.61 3.14 2.53
CA ILE A 123 4.27 3.69 2.49
C ILE A 123 4.24 4.90 3.41
N LEU A 124 3.91 6.05 2.87
CA LEU A 124 3.75 7.31 3.61
C LEU A 124 2.32 7.79 3.49
N ASN A 125 1.62 7.98 4.60
CA ASN A 125 0.27 8.50 4.59
C ASN A 125 0.21 10.04 4.65
N SER A 126 -0.99 10.61 4.45
CA SER A 126 -1.24 12.07 4.51
C SER A 126 -1.00 12.69 5.89
N ASN A 127 -0.76 11.90 6.92
CA ASN A 127 -0.46 12.36 8.28
C ASN A 127 1.03 12.18 8.65
N GLU A 128 1.90 12.03 7.64
CA GLU A 128 3.34 11.85 7.79
C GLU A 128 3.75 10.59 8.58
N ILE A 129 2.86 9.59 8.63
CA ILE A 129 3.17 8.28 9.18
C ILE A 129 3.76 7.43 8.07
N GLU A 130 4.95 6.90 8.32
CA GLU A 130 5.72 6.10 7.38
C GLU A 130 5.90 4.68 7.88
N HIS A 131 5.81 3.72 6.96
CA HIS A 131 6.18 2.34 7.21
C HIS A 131 6.96 1.77 6.02
N THR A 132 8.04 1.06 6.32
CA THR A 132 8.90 0.43 5.30
C THR A 132 8.84 -1.08 5.46
N LEU A 133 8.64 -1.77 4.34
CA LEU A 133 8.66 -3.23 4.25
C LEU A 133 9.67 -3.70 3.21
N SER A 134 10.10 -4.95 3.38
CA SER A 134 10.93 -5.65 2.40
C SER A 134 10.06 -6.58 1.56
N VAL A 135 10.16 -6.45 0.26
CA VAL A 135 9.43 -7.26 -0.72
C VAL A 135 10.43 -8.02 -1.58
N THR A 136 10.32 -9.34 -1.61
CA THR A 136 11.17 -10.18 -2.47
C THR A 136 10.30 -10.76 -3.57
N THR A 137 10.62 -10.44 -4.82
CA THR A 137 9.93 -11.00 -5.99
C THR A 137 10.27 -12.48 -6.18
N GLN A 138 9.34 -13.21 -6.77
CA GLN A 138 9.56 -14.62 -7.11
C GLN A 138 10.68 -14.73 -8.16
N ARG A 139 11.46 -15.80 -8.08
CA ARG A 139 12.47 -16.09 -9.09
C ARG A 139 11.79 -16.54 -10.38
N LYS A 140 12.44 -16.24 -11.49
CA LYS A 140 12.00 -16.73 -12.79
C LYS A 140 12.07 -18.28 -12.82
N GLY A 141 11.01 -18.92 -13.29
CA GLY A 141 10.96 -20.35 -13.56
C GLY A 141 11.55 -20.72 -14.93
N LEU A 142 11.47 -21.99 -15.30
CA LEU A 142 11.92 -22.53 -16.59
C LEU A 142 10.73 -22.74 -17.59
N TYR A 143 9.63 -22.04 -17.36
CA TYR A 143 8.40 -22.22 -18.13
C TYR A 143 8.26 -21.17 -19.25
N TYR A 144 7.29 -21.39 -20.13
CA TYR A 144 6.93 -20.41 -21.16
C TYR A 144 6.22 -19.21 -20.57
N PRO A 145 6.33 -18.03 -21.21
CA PRO A 145 5.59 -16.84 -20.81
C PRO A 145 4.09 -17.11 -20.67
N ARG A 146 3.49 -16.67 -19.59
CA ARG A 146 2.05 -16.83 -19.34
C ARG A 146 1.49 -15.70 -18.49
N ILE A 147 0.17 -15.53 -18.57
CA ILE A 147 -0.57 -14.70 -17.66
C ILE A 147 -0.95 -15.55 -16.44
N GLU A 148 -0.74 -15.03 -15.26
CA GLU A 148 -1.25 -15.59 -14.01
C GLU A 148 -2.18 -14.57 -13.34
N GLN A 149 -2.97 -15.02 -12.39
CA GLN A 149 -3.95 -14.20 -11.71
C GLN A 149 -3.88 -14.42 -10.19
N SER A 150 -4.16 -13.36 -9.43
CA SER A 150 -4.27 -13.46 -7.98
C SER A 150 -5.50 -14.27 -7.57
N ILE A 151 -5.39 -14.99 -6.47
CA ILE A 151 -6.47 -15.79 -5.89
C ILE A 151 -7.12 -14.97 -4.75
N PRO A 152 -8.45 -15.05 -4.59
CA PRO A 152 -9.43 -15.95 -5.20
C PRO A 152 -10.02 -15.41 -6.50
N VAL A 153 -10.12 -16.30 -7.48
CA VAL A 153 -10.49 -16.03 -8.88
C VAL A 153 -11.99 -15.85 -9.10
N ASN A 154 -12.84 -16.26 -8.20
CA ASN A 154 -14.23 -16.56 -8.49
C ASN A 154 -15.24 -15.60 -7.88
N SER A 155 -14.86 -14.34 -7.64
CA SER A 155 -15.78 -13.37 -7.07
C SER A 155 -15.76 -12.07 -7.87
N SER A 156 -16.92 -11.70 -8.41
CA SER A 156 -17.15 -10.36 -8.98
C SER A 156 -17.02 -9.23 -7.95
N GLU A 157 -16.91 -9.56 -6.66
CA GLU A 157 -16.82 -8.59 -5.58
C GLU A 157 -15.39 -8.05 -5.36
N ASN A 158 -14.38 -8.84 -5.71
CA ASN A 158 -12.98 -8.48 -5.48
C ASN A 158 -12.23 -8.17 -6.79
N PRO A 159 -11.33 -7.18 -6.81
CA PRO A 159 -10.46 -6.96 -7.95
C PRO A 159 -9.46 -8.11 -8.11
N ILE A 160 -9.17 -8.45 -9.35
CA ILE A 160 -8.21 -9.48 -9.75
C ILE A 160 -6.97 -8.78 -10.26
N LEU A 161 -5.80 -9.22 -9.82
CA LEU A 161 -4.52 -8.81 -10.37
C LEU A 161 -4.07 -9.84 -11.41
N PHE A 162 -3.91 -9.40 -12.65
CA PHE A 162 -3.24 -10.17 -13.71
C PHE A 162 -1.77 -9.78 -13.76
N HIS A 163 -0.90 -10.76 -13.79
CA HIS A 163 0.55 -10.53 -13.87
C HIS A 163 1.19 -11.53 -14.85
N LEU A 164 2.38 -11.16 -15.31
CA LEU A 164 3.17 -12.02 -16.17
C LEU A 164 4.06 -12.94 -15.36
N ALA A 165 4.20 -14.17 -15.82
CA ALA A 165 5.16 -15.13 -15.30
C ALA A 165 6.05 -15.67 -16.44
N ASP A 166 7.32 -15.93 -16.12
CA ASP A 166 8.33 -16.53 -17.01
C ASP A 166 8.59 -15.76 -18.32
N CYS A 167 8.35 -14.45 -18.29
CA CYS A 167 8.71 -13.54 -19.37
C CYS A 167 10.15 -13.01 -19.22
N GLU A 168 10.82 -12.73 -20.32
CA GLU A 168 12.16 -12.14 -20.37
C GLU A 168 12.11 -10.74 -20.99
N ASP A 169 13.14 -9.93 -20.67
CA ASP A 169 13.45 -8.67 -21.37
C ASP A 169 12.23 -7.75 -21.60
N ILE A 170 11.38 -7.64 -20.58
CA ILE A 170 10.19 -6.80 -20.63
C ILE A 170 10.60 -5.33 -20.52
N LYS A 171 10.29 -4.55 -21.54
CA LYS A 171 10.40 -3.08 -21.55
C LYS A 171 9.08 -2.41 -21.16
N ALA A 172 7.97 -2.93 -21.66
CA ALA A 172 6.63 -2.42 -21.37
C ALA A 172 5.57 -3.50 -21.54
N VAL A 173 4.46 -3.36 -20.82
CA VAL A 173 3.28 -4.22 -20.97
C VAL A 173 2.05 -3.35 -21.09
N LYS A 174 1.19 -3.70 -22.05
CA LYS A 174 -0.17 -3.19 -22.14
C LYS A 174 -1.15 -4.33 -21.95
N TRP A 175 -2.18 -4.06 -21.20
CA TRP A 175 -3.22 -5.04 -20.89
C TRP A 175 -4.50 -4.71 -21.64
N TYR A 176 -5.17 -5.74 -22.10
CA TYR A 176 -6.48 -5.64 -22.74
C TYR A 176 -7.41 -6.65 -22.10
N ILE A 177 -8.61 -6.20 -21.77
CA ILE A 177 -9.69 -7.02 -21.25
C ILE A 177 -10.87 -6.88 -22.21
N ASP A 178 -11.34 -8.00 -22.73
CA ASP A 178 -12.40 -8.05 -23.76
C ASP A 178 -12.10 -7.14 -24.95
N GLY A 179 -10.82 -7.11 -25.35
CA GLY A 179 -10.31 -6.33 -26.47
C GLY A 179 -10.16 -4.82 -26.21
N LYS A 180 -10.42 -4.34 -24.98
CA LYS A 180 -10.27 -2.93 -24.60
C LYS A 180 -9.02 -2.75 -23.73
N GLU A 181 -8.22 -1.71 -24.01
CA GLU A 181 -7.08 -1.37 -23.16
C GLU A 181 -7.54 -1.10 -21.73
N SER A 182 -6.89 -1.71 -20.76
CA SER A 182 -7.28 -1.73 -19.35
C SER A 182 -6.06 -1.75 -18.43
N LYS A 183 -6.33 -1.66 -17.12
CA LYS A 183 -5.34 -1.98 -16.09
C LYS A 183 -5.35 -3.48 -15.85
N ASN A 184 -4.24 -4.01 -15.36
CA ASN A 184 -4.13 -5.42 -14.96
C ASN A 184 -4.63 -5.71 -13.53
N TYR A 185 -5.05 -4.69 -12.80
CA TYR A 185 -5.73 -4.79 -11.51
C TYR A 185 -7.13 -4.19 -11.65
N ILE A 186 -8.13 -5.06 -11.76
CA ILE A 186 -9.49 -4.67 -12.15
C ILE A 186 -10.52 -5.62 -11.54
N ARG A 187 -11.68 -5.08 -11.24
CA ARG A 187 -12.89 -5.86 -10.94
C ARG A 187 -13.59 -6.22 -12.25
N LEU A 188 -13.91 -7.49 -12.39
CA LEU A 188 -14.66 -8.02 -13.55
C LEU A 188 -16.08 -8.42 -13.11
N GLU A 189 -17.02 -8.29 -14.02
CA GLU A 189 -18.38 -8.77 -13.83
C GLU A 189 -18.44 -10.31 -13.98
N THR A 190 -19.56 -10.90 -13.56
CA THR A 190 -19.81 -12.34 -13.76
C THR A 190 -19.87 -12.63 -15.27
N GLY A 191 -19.16 -13.63 -15.73
CA GLY A 191 -19.11 -14.01 -17.13
C GLY A 191 -17.74 -14.50 -17.58
N GLU A 192 -17.62 -14.74 -18.89
CA GLU A 192 -16.38 -15.12 -19.54
C GLU A 192 -15.65 -13.86 -20.06
N HIS A 193 -14.36 -13.75 -19.76
CA HIS A 193 -13.53 -12.62 -20.14
C HIS A 193 -12.26 -13.08 -20.84
N SER A 194 -11.84 -12.33 -21.86
CA SER A 194 -10.53 -12.48 -22.49
C SER A 194 -9.53 -11.51 -21.87
N ILE A 195 -8.40 -12.04 -21.41
CA ILE A 195 -7.30 -11.27 -20.85
C ILE A 195 -6.12 -11.36 -21.80
N GLN A 196 -5.64 -10.22 -22.30
CA GLN A 196 -4.51 -10.17 -23.21
C GLN A 196 -3.43 -9.23 -22.69
N ALA A 197 -2.18 -9.65 -22.79
CA ALA A 197 -0.99 -8.82 -22.55
C ALA A 197 -0.23 -8.61 -23.88
N GLU A 198 -0.03 -7.36 -24.26
CA GLU A 198 0.93 -6.94 -25.29
C GLU A 198 2.25 -6.63 -24.59
N ILE A 199 3.27 -7.43 -24.82
CA ILE A 199 4.59 -7.29 -24.19
C ILE A 199 5.52 -6.67 -25.22
N THR A 200 6.11 -5.53 -24.89
CA THR A 200 7.20 -4.94 -25.68
C THR A 200 8.52 -5.37 -25.06
N ARG A 201 9.35 -6.05 -25.84
CA ARG A 201 10.69 -6.50 -25.44
C ARG A 201 11.71 -5.35 -25.50
N SER A 202 12.87 -5.54 -24.88
CA SER A 202 13.96 -4.53 -24.88
C SER A 202 14.49 -4.25 -26.29
N ASP A 203 14.43 -5.20 -27.20
CA ASP A 203 14.79 -5.06 -28.62
C ASP A 203 13.71 -4.37 -29.49
N GLY A 204 12.56 -4.03 -28.88
CA GLY A 204 11.41 -3.41 -29.54
C GLY A 204 10.40 -4.40 -30.13
N ASN A 205 10.67 -5.70 -30.13
CA ASN A 205 9.74 -6.70 -30.58
C ASN A 205 8.49 -6.75 -29.67
N LYS A 206 7.34 -7.06 -30.29
CA LYS A 206 6.08 -7.22 -29.58
C LYS A 206 5.65 -8.67 -29.56
N GLU A 207 5.18 -9.11 -28.42
CA GLU A 207 4.61 -10.43 -28.19
C GLU A 207 3.23 -10.28 -27.56
N TYR A 208 2.32 -11.18 -27.89
CA TYR A 208 0.96 -11.18 -27.38
C TYR A 208 0.67 -12.51 -26.70
N ILE A 209 0.19 -12.42 -25.47
CA ILE A 209 -0.25 -13.58 -24.69
C ILE A 209 -1.72 -13.34 -24.35
N MET A 210 -2.54 -14.38 -24.48
CA MET A 210 -3.96 -14.29 -24.19
C MET A 210 -4.43 -15.54 -23.43
N GLN A 211 -5.35 -15.33 -22.49
CA GLN A 211 -6.09 -16.40 -21.82
C GLN A 211 -7.55 -15.98 -21.63
N TYR A 212 -8.41 -16.98 -21.43
CA TYR A 212 -9.81 -16.79 -21.06
C TYR A 212 -10.02 -17.20 -19.61
N ILE A 213 -10.87 -16.46 -18.91
CA ILE A 213 -11.25 -16.75 -17.54
C ILE A 213 -12.77 -16.65 -17.40
N THR A 214 -13.34 -17.37 -16.44
CA THR A 214 -14.75 -17.27 -16.08
C THR A 214 -14.89 -16.77 -14.66
N ILE A 215 -15.63 -15.69 -14.47
CA ILE A 215 -15.99 -15.12 -13.18
C ILE A 215 -17.40 -15.62 -12.81
N GLN A 216 -17.54 -16.12 -11.61
CA GLN A 216 -18.81 -16.67 -11.05
C GLN A 216 -19.51 -15.69 -10.12
#